data_b4ae88e8f7d836f5c03e51216d01feff
#
_entry.id   b4ae88e8f7d836f5c03e51216d01feff
#
_cell.length_a   1.000
_cell.length_b   1.000
_cell.length_c   1.000
_cell.angle_alpha   90.00
_cell.angle_beta   90.00
_cell.angle_gamma   90.00
#
_symmetry.space_group_name_H-M   'P 1'
#
loop_
_entity.id
_entity.type
_entity.pdbx_description
1 polymer ?
#
loop_
_entity_poly.entity_id
_entity_poly.type
_entity_poly.pdbx_seq_one_letter_code
_entity_poly.pdbx_strand_id
1 'polypeptide(L)'
;MVLIDFRYLFNVEYALTPKDEYPDYETYETDLFSKLLNRFVSIANEYYSSYGKCVLAIDDHTKRYWRKAFYPLYKINRLNLFSLDDKKNNISDEIEQAWLKIIPILRNTKIVPLEISGAEGDDLIAVLAKSPERHLIVSVDKDFIQLLDENIDILSPKTGEITRAEDINGSISAIMDDHILNGDASDGIPSIYAYRKPSDSFSLWFKKKFKTKLTEDVYFRLMTQTPEAELLYKSDILNEYRDNIGFYNDSETFFSTILERELSVKRIPLSYKIERNVKNSVENGFDRSKIFAKDKFLSYNYRRNQRLIDLRYVDTNIVKRVISAFETYRREYGDIKAFCSKYQIPISEIK
;
A
#
# COMPACT_ATOMS: atom_id res chain seq x y z
N MET A 1 12.65 -12.59 -11.91
CA MET A 1 13.31 -11.83 -10.83
C MET A 1 12.76 -12.27 -9.48
N VAL A 2 13.54 -12.15 -8.40
CA VAL A 2 13.04 -12.28 -7.02
C VAL A 2 12.61 -10.90 -6.55
N LEU A 3 11.35 -10.71 -6.21
CA LEU A 3 10.74 -9.43 -5.81
C LEU A 3 10.36 -9.52 -4.34
N ILE A 4 11.13 -8.89 -3.47
CA ILE A 4 10.96 -8.98 -2.01
C ILE A 4 10.19 -7.76 -1.52
N ASP A 5 9.08 -8.00 -0.83
CA ASP A 5 8.38 -7.02 -0.02
C ASP A 5 9.19 -6.73 1.26
N PHE A 6 9.86 -5.58 1.29
CA PHE A 6 10.72 -5.19 2.41
C PHE A 6 9.94 -5.09 3.72
N ARG A 7 8.82 -4.40 3.68
CA ARG A 7 8.04 -4.12 4.90
C ARG A 7 7.54 -5.38 5.56
N TYR A 8 7.12 -6.33 4.74
CA TYR A 8 6.66 -7.61 5.25
C TYR A 8 7.79 -8.39 5.93
N LEU A 9 8.93 -8.55 5.25
CA LEU A 9 10.08 -9.28 5.81
C LEU A 9 10.62 -8.62 7.07
N PHE A 10 10.70 -7.29 7.09
CA PHE A 10 11.07 -6.55 8.29
C PHE A 10 10.13 -6.87 9.45
N ASN A 11 8.82 -6.82 9.25
CA ASN A 11 7.85 -7.11 10.29
C ASN A 11 7.96 -8.54 10.83
N VAL A 12 8.29 -9.51 9.98
CA VAL A 12 8.54 -10.90 10.40
C VAL A 12 9.77 -10.99 11.30
N GLU A 13 10.90 -10.44 10.87
CA GLU A 13 12.14 -10.50 11.66
C GLU A 13 12.03 -9.67 12.96
N TYR A 14 11.35 -8.52 12.89
CA TYR A 14 11.05 -7.71 14.06
C TYR A 14 10.24 -8.48 15.11
N ALA A 15 9.21 -9.23 14.67
CA ALA A 15 8.38 -10.05 15.57
C ALA A 15 9.13 -11.26 16.14
N LEU A 16 10.13 -11.78 15.41
CA LEU A 16 10.97 -12.90 15.84
C LEU A 16 12.17 -12.47 16.68
N THR A 17 12.37 -11.17 16.88
CA THR A 17 13.49 -10.60 17.63
C THR A 17 12.93 -9.68 18.73
N PRO A 18 12.40 -10.27 19.83
CA PRO A 18 11.78 -9.48 20.89
C PRO A 18 12.82 -8.66 21.66
N LYS A 19 12.58 -7.36 21.75
CA LYS A 19 13.52 -6.34 22.28
C LYS A 19 13.87 -6.54 23.77
N ASP A 20 12.96 -7.11 24.53
CA ASP A 20 13.11 -7.38 25.96
C ASP A 20 14.08 -8.53 26.27
N GLU A 21 14.51 -9.30 25.28
CA GLU A 21 15.53 -10.35 25.41
C GLU A 21 16.97 -9.80 25.34
N TYR A 22 17.16 -8.51 25.03
CA TYR A 22 18.48 -7.90 24.84
C TYR A 22 18.85 -6.96 25.99
N PRO A 23 20.14 -6.91 26.36
CA PRO A 23 20.62 -6.10 27.48
C PRO A 23 20.52 -4.59 27.21
N ASP A 24 20.61 -4.20 25.93
CA ASP A 24 20.55 -2.81 25.48
C ASP A 24 20.07 -2.70 24.03
N TYR A 25 19.77 -1.46 23.63
CA TYR A 25 19.26 -1.17 22.29
C TYR A 25 20.29 -1.41 21.17
N GLU A 26 21.56 -1.19 21.42
CA GLU A 26 22.61 -1.35 20.40
C GLU A 26 22.80 -2.84 20.04
N THR A 27 22.77 -3.70 21.05
CA THR A 27 22.84 -5.16 20.87
C THR A 27 21.59 -5.67 20.12
N TYR A 28 20.41 -5.21 20.51
CA TYR A 28 19.16 -5.53 19.82
C TYR A 28 19.17 -5.11 18.34
N GLU A 29 19.54 -3.85 18.08
CA GLU A 29 19.59 -3.29 16.72
C GLU A 29 20.58 -4.07 15.84
N THR A 30 21.75 -4.39 16.39
CA THR A 30 22.79 -5.15 15.67
C THR A 30 22.30 -6.54 15.28
N ASP A 31 21.63 -7.25 16.18
CA ASP A 31 21.10 -8.59 15.90
C ASP A 31 19.96 -8.55 14.89
N LEU A 32 19.00 -7.61 15.05
CA LEU A 32 17.89 -7.43 14.11
C LEU A 32 18.39 -7.15 12.69
N PHE A 33 19.39 -6.26 12.54
CA PHE A 33 19.96 -5.96 11.23
C PHE A 33 20.74 -7.12 10.63
N SER A 34 21.48 -7.84 11.46
CA SER A 34 22.18 -9.05 11.02
C SER A 34 21.19 -10.09 10.50
N LYS A 35 20.12 -10.36 11.24
CA LYS A 35 19.07 -11.29 10.84
C LYS A 35 18.38 -10.86 9.54
N LEU A 36 17.99 -9.59 9.44
CA LEU A 36 17.38 -9.04 8.22
C LEU A 36 18.28 -9.19 7.00
N LEU A 37 19.55 -8.80 7.13
CA LEU A 37 20.49 -8.88 6.01
C LEU A 37 20.73 -10.33 5.60
N ASN A 38 20.96 -11.22 6.56
CA ASN A 38 21.14 -12.65 6.30
C ASN A 38 19.90 -13.24 5.61
N ARG A 39 18.69 -12.82 6.00
CA ARG A 39 17.46 -13.26 5.36
C ARG A 39 17.38 -12.82 3.90
N PHE A 40 17.65 -11.57 3.60
CA PHE A 40 17.67 -11.08 2.21
C PHE A 40 18.71 -11.80 1.36
N VAL A 41 19.92 -11.97 1.88
CA VAL A 41 21.02 -12.64 1.19
C VAL A 41 20.71 -14.12 0.97
N SER A 42 20.15 -14.79 1.96
CA SER A 42 19.75 -16.20 1.85
C SER A 42 18.70 -16.40 0.75
N ILE A 43 17.63 -15.61 0.76
CA ILE A 43 16.58 -15.65 -0.28
C ILE A 43 17.18 -15.35 -1.66
N ALA A 44 17.99 -14.29 -1.77
CA ALA A 44 18.62 -13.93 -3.03
C ALA A 44 19.51 -15.07 -3.57
N ASN A 45 20.32 -15.70 -2.74
CA ASN A 45 21.21 -16.79 -3.16
C ASN A 45 20.44 -18.05 -3.52
N GLU A 46 19.42 -18.41 -2.75
CA GLU A 46 18.61 -19.61 -2.97
C GLU A 46 17.88 -19.57 -4.32
N TYR A 47 17.28 -18.42 -4.64
CA TYR A 47 16.39 -18.31 -5.80
C TYR A 47 17.03 -17.65 -7.02
N TYR A 48 18.27 -17.14 -6.92
CA TYR A 48 18.95 -16.46 -8.03
C TYR A 48 19.07 -17.29 -9.31
N SER A 49 19.39 -18.57 -9.18
CA SER A 49 19.56 -19.46 -10.34
C SER A 49 18.25 -19.68 -11.12
N SER A 50 17.11 -19.64 -10.42
CA SER A 50 15.80 -19.94 -11.00
C SER A 50 15.06 -18.68 -11.49
N TYR A 51 15.27 -17.54 -10.81
CA TYR A 51 14.51 -16.30 -11.07
C TYR A 51 15.41 -15.10 -11.42
N GLY A 52 16.71 -15.20 -11.23
CA GLY A 52 17.65 -14.12 -11.58
C GLY A 52 17.76 -13.03 -10.51
N LYS A 53 17.83 -11.77 -10.95
CA LYS A 53 18.06 -10.61 -10.08
C LYS A 53 17.06 -10.52 -8.92
N CYS A 54 17.58 -10.12 -7.76
CA CYS A 54 16.77 -9.86 -6.57
C CYS A 54 16.52 -8.35 -6.44
N VAL A 55 15.27 -7.96 -6.25
CA VAL A 55 14.85 -6.58 -6.00
C VAL A 55 14.19 -6.51 -4.64
N LEU A 56 14.62 -5.57 -3.83
CA LEU A 56 13.99 -5.23 -2.57
C LEU A 56 13.07 -4.04 -2.79
N ALA A 57 11.76 -4.27 -2.81
CA ALA A 57 10.74 -3.25 -3.01
C ALA A 57 10.42 -2.55 -1.69
N ILE A 58 10.61 -1.23 -1.67
CA ILE A 58 10.54 -0.40 -0.46
C ILE A 58 9.47 0.67 -0.65
N ASP A 59 8.60 0.83 0.34
CA ASP A 59 7.61 1.90 0.39
C ASP A 59 8.30 3.27 0.43
N ASP A 60 7.70 4.27 -0.22
CA ASP A 60 8.12 5.66 -0.04
C ASP A 60 8.08 6.05 1.44
N HIS A 61 9.26 6.35 1.99
CA HIS A 61 9.43 6.73 3.39
C HIS A 61 8.62 7.98 3.78
N THR A 62 8.32 8.87 2.82
CA THR A 62 7.49 10.04 3.06
C THR A 62 6.01 9.71 3.20
N LYS A 63 5.60 8.47 2.90
CA LYS A 63 4.21 7.98 2.94
C LYS A 63 3.21 8.81 2.12
N ARG A 64 3.74 9.59 1.14
CA ARG A 64 2.94 10.43 0.22
C ARG A 64 2.54 9.63 -1.03
N TYR A 65 1.85 8.54 -0.83
CA TYR A 65 1.47 7.63 -1.89
C TYR A 65 0.55 8.27 -2.93
N TRP A 66 0.72 7.94 -4.21
CA TRP A 66 -0.12 8.41 -5.29
C TRP A 66 -1.60 8.07 -5.07
N ARG A 67 -1.89 6.95 -4.37
CA ARG A 67 -3.26 6.55 -4.01
C ARG A 67 -3.92 7.57 -3.09
N LYS A 68 -3.17 8.21 -2.17
CA LYS A 68 -3.70 9.29 -1.32
C LYS A 68 -4.03 10.55 -2.12
N ALA A 69 -3.25 10.87 -3.16
CA ALA A 69 -3.57 11.97 -4.06
C ALA A 69 -4.86 11.70 -4.84
N PHE A 70 -5.11 10.44 -5.21
CA PHE A 70 -6.34 10.04 -5.88
C PHE A 70 -7.53 9.89 -4.91
N TYR A 71 -7.30 9.30 -3.72
CA TYR A 71 -8.31 9.10 -2.68
C TYR A 71 -7.72 9.45 -1.32
N PRO A 72 -7.93 10.68 -0.81
CA PRO A 72 -7.30 11.16 0.42
C PRO A 72 -7.58 10.33 1.67
N LEU A 73 -8.63 9.50 1.66
CA LEU A 73 -8.99 8.60 2.75
C LEU A 73 -8.29 7.23 2.68
N TYR A 74 -7.42 7.04 1.70
CA TYR A 74 -6.62 5.83 1.57
C TYR A 74 -5.71 5.63 2.79
N LYS A 75 -5.80 4.47 3.42
CA LYS A 75 -5.05 4.10 4.66
C LYS A 75 -5.27 5.06 5.84
N ILE A 76 -6.40 5.78 5.86
CA ILE A 76 -6.71 6.74 6.93
C ILE A 76 -6.81 6.08 8.31
N ASN A 77 -7.30 4.86 8.39
CA ASN A 77 -7.41 4.07 9.61
C ASN A 77 -6.05 3.61 10.19
N ARG A 78 -4.98 3.69 9.39
CA ARG A 78 -3.60 3.45 9.85
C ARG A 78 -3.00 4.67 10.55
N LEU A 79 -3.58 5.85 10.35
CA LEU A 79 -3.26 7.07 11.08
C LEU A 79 -3.97 7.00 12.44
N ASN A 80 -3.48 6.19 13.36
CA ASN A 80 -3.95 6.13 14.73
C ASN A 80 -3.58 7.41 15.47
N LEU A 81 -4.28 8.50 15.20
CA LEU A 81 -4.07 9.84 15.76
C LEU A 81 -4.32 9.90 17.26
N PHE A 82 -4.85 8.85 17.86
CA PHE A 82 -5.22 8.80 19.27
C PHE A 82 -4.86 7.50 19.98
N SER A 83 -4.15 6.59 19.35
CA SER A 83 -3.58 5.50 20.12
C SER A 83 -2.33 6.04 20.81
N LEU A 84 -2.42 6.25 22.10
CA LEU A 84 -1.30 6.31 23.04
C LEU A 84 -0.48 5.00 23.03
N ASP A 85 -0.53 4.26 21.93
CA ASP A 85 0.18 3.02 21.75
C ASP A 85 1.56 3.38 21.16
N ASP A 86 2.46 3.84 22.06
CA ASP A 86 3.86 4.15 21.75
C ASP A 86 4.56 3.04 20.97
N LYS A 87 4.07 1.78 21.09
CA LYS A 87 4.65 0.63 20.35
C LYS A 87 4.48 0.72 18.83
N LYS A 88 3.34 1.21 18.31
CA LYS A 88 3.14 1.30 16.85
C LYS A 88 3.95 2.41 16.20
N ASN A 89 4.11 3.52 16.91
CA ASN A 89 4.97 4.62 16.44
C ASN A 89 6.44 4.17 16.43
N ASN A 90 6.89 3.46 17.46
CA ASN A 90 8.24 2.90 17.53
C ASN A 90 8.55 1.93 16.38
N ILE A 91 7.62 1.04 15.99
CA ILE A 91 7.83 0.11 14.87
C ILE A 91 8.04 0.88 13.55
N SER A 92 7.28 1.93 13.28
CA SER A 92 7.43 2.73 12.06
C SER A 92 8.79 3.42 11.99
N ASP A 93 9.24 3.97 13.11
CA ASP A 93 10.53 4.65 13.21
C ASP A 93 11.70 3.65 13.13
N GLU A 94 11.55 2.47 13.74
CA GLU A 94 12.55 1.40 13.66
C GLU A 94 12.65 0.85 12.23
N ILE A 95 11.54 0.70 11.49
CA ILE A 95 11.56 0.34 10.06
C ILE A 95 12.35 1.35 9.24
N GLU A 96 12.10 2.63 9.45
CA GLU A 96 12.78 3.70 8.72
C GLU A 96 14.27 3.73 9.03
N GLN A 97 14.65 3.61 10.29
CA GLN A 97 16.05 3.55 10.70
C GLN A 97 16.77 2.30 10.20
N ALA A 98 16.09 1.14 10.21
CA ALA A 98 16.61 -0.09 9.63
C ALA A 98 16.92 0.09 8.14
N TRP A 99 15.98 0.65 7.41
CA TRP A 99 16.10 0.89 5.98
C TRP A 99 17.27 1.82 5.64
N LEU A 100 17.39 2.95 6.31
CA LEU A 100 18.48 3.91 6.11
C LEU A 100 19.87 3.29 6.32
N LYS A 101 19.98 2.27 7.19
CA LYS A 101 21.25 1.59 7.46
C LYS A 101 21.56 0.45 6.50
N ILE A 102 20.55 -0.25 6.00
CA ILE A 102 20.74 -1.44 5.14
C ILE A 102 20.92 -1.04 3.67
N ILE A 103 20.26 0.00 3.19
CA ILE A 103 20.32 0.41 1.78
C ILE A 103 21.75 0.59 1.24
N PRO A 104 22.65 1.31 1.91
CA PRO A 104 24.02 1.50 1.41
C PRO A 104 24.77 0.20 1.20
N ILE A 105 24.46 -0.83 2.00
CA ILE A 105 25.09 -2.14 1.93
C ILE A 105 24.56 -2.94 0.76
N LEU A 106 23.24 -2.98 0.64
CA LEU A 106 22.56 -3.74 -0.41
C LEU A 106 22.95 -3.26 -1.81
N ARG A 107 23.27 -1.97 -1.97
CA ARG A 107 23.74 -1.42 -3.25
C ARG A 107 25.03 -2.08 -3.77
N ASN A 108 25.79 -2.75 -2.90
CA ASN A 108 27.02 -3.45 -3.24
C ASN A 108 26.84 -4.97 -3.43
N THR A 109 25.60 -5.46 -3.31
CA THR A 109 25.24 -6.88 -3.45
C THR A 109 24.54 -7.17 -4.78
N LYS A 110 24.09 -8.40 -4.95
CA LYS A 110 23.18 -8.79 -6.07
C LYS A 110 21.74 -8.31 -5.86
N ILE A 111 21.44 -7.70 -4.72
CA ILE A 111 20.11 -7.17 -4.37
C ILE A 111 20.03 -5.72 -4.81
N VAL A 112 18.97 -5.39 -5.50
CA VAL A 112 18.65 -4.03 -5.96
C VAL A 112 17.62 -3.43 -5.01
N PRO A 113 18.00 -2.57 -4.07
CA PRO A 113 17.03 -1.83 -3.28
C PRO A 113 16.38 -0.76 -4.16
N LEU A 114 15.06 -0.76 -4.21
CA LEU A 114 14.29 0.16 -5.04
C LEU A 114 13.23 0.86 -4.19
N GLU A 115 13.28 2.17 -4.18
CA GLU A 115 12.28 3.05 -3.59
C GLU A 115 11.95 4.15 -4.59
N ILE A 116 10.66 4.41 -4.77
CA ILE A 116 10.17 5.46 -5.68
C ILE A 116 9.23 6.38 -4.89
N SER A 117 9.58 7.66 -4.82
CA SER A 117 8.73 8.64 -4.14
C SER A 117 7.31 8.60 -4.70
N GLY A 118 6.33 8.54 -3.82
CA GLY A 118 4.92 8.43 -4.15
C GLY A 118 4.43 7.01 -4.43
N ALA A 119 5.30 5.99 -4.40
CA ALA A 119 4.92 4.59 -4.63
C ALA A 119 4.97 3.77 -3.34
N GLU A 120 4.18 2.72 -3.30
CA GLU A 120 4.26 1.65 -2.31
C GLU A 120 5.11 0.49 -2.87
N GLY A 121 5.66 -0.34 -1.99
CA GLY A 121 6.40 -1.54 -2.39
C GLY A 121 5.60 -2.44 -3.33
N ASP A 122 4.29 -2.54 -3.10
CA ASP A 122 3.36 -3.30 -3.94
C ASP A 122 3.30 -2.77 -5.37
N ASP A 123 3.37 -1.44 -5.56
CA ASP A 123 3.43 -0.83 -6.88
C ASP A 123 4.70 -1.24 -7.63
N LEU A 124 5.83 -1.24 -6.92
CA LEU A 124 7.12 -1.61 -7.50
C LEU A 124 7.10 -3.08 -7.94
N ILE A 125 6.63 -3.96 -7.07
CA ILE A 125 6.49 -5.39 -7.36
C ILE A 125 5.57 -5.59 -8.56
N ALA A 126 4.39 -4.97 -8.55
CA ALA A 126 3.41 -5.11 -9.63
C ALA A 126 3.92 -4.60 -10.99
N VAL A 127 4.72 -3.53 -11.00
CA VAL A 127 5.31 -2.99 -12.24
C VAL A 127 6.38 -3.92 -12.78
N LEU A 128 7.29 -4.40 -11.92
CA LEU A 128 8.40 -5.27 -12.33
C LEU A 128 7.93 -6.66 -12.73
N ALA A 129 6.90 -7.19 -12.08
CA ALA A 129 6.31 -8.48 -12.38
C ALA A 129 5.62 -8.54 -13.77
N LYS A 130 5.40 -7.40 -14.43
CA LYS A 130 4.87 -7.36 -15.82
C LYS A 130 5.90 -7.70 -16.89
N SER A 131 7.18 -7.82 -16.55
CA SER A 131 8.18 -8.27 -17.54
C SER A 131 7.94 -9.77 -17.89
N PRO A 132 8.34 -10.22 -19.09
CA PRO A 132 8.03 -11.57 -19.54
C PRO A 132 8.88 -12.68 -18.87
N GLU A 133 9.72 -12.32 -17.93
CA GLU A 133 10.58 -13.25 -17.20
C GLU A 133 9.80 -13.95 -16.08
N ARG A 134 10.37 -15.04 -15.55
CA ARG A 134 9.81 -15.63 -14.32
C ARG A 134 10.09 -14.77 -13.09
N HIS A 135 9.09 -14.67 -12.22
CA HIS A 135 9.15 -13.89 -10.99
C HIS A 135 8.79 -14.74 -9.78
N LEU A 136 9.48 -14.46 -8.68
CA LEU A 136 9.14 -14.96 -7.35
C LEU A 136 8.86 -13.76 -6.46
N ILE A 137 7.62 -13.56 -6.08
CA ILE A 137 7.22 -12.55 -5.11
C ILE A 137 7.38 -13.13 -3.71
N VAL A 138 8.14 -12.46 -2.86
CA VAL A 138 8.39 -12.89 -1.48
C VAL A 138 7.56 -12.03 -0.54
N SER A 139 6.37 -12.51 -0.21
CA SER A 139 5.42 -11.86 0.70
C SER A 139 4.32 -12.86 1.09
N VAL A 140 3.52 -12.56 2.11
CA VAL A 140 2.25 -13.23 2.40
C VAL A 140 1.05 -12.30 2.21
N ASP A 141 1.26 -11.13 1.67
CA ASP A 141 0.16 -10.22 1.36
C ASP A 141 -0.74 -10.86 0.30
N LYS A 142 -2.02 -10.98 0.64
CA LYS A 142 -3.03 -11.59 -0.24
C LYS A 142 -3.25 -10.79 -1.51
N ASP A 143 -2.89 -9.51 -1.49
CA ASP A 143 -3.06 -8.63 -2.64
C ASP A 143 -2.18 -9.08 -3.81
N PHE A 144 -1.06 -9.77 -3.56
CA PHE A 144 -0.23 -10.32 -4.63
C PHE A 144 -0.84 -11.53 -5.35
N ILE A 145 -1.85 -12.20 -4.80
CA ILE A 145 -2.58 -13.29 -5.48
C ILE A 145 -3.10 -12.84 -6.85
N GLN A 146 -3.47 -11.55 -6.97
CA GLN A 146 -3.93 -10.97 -8.22
C GLN A 146 -2.87 -10.94 -9.34
N LEU A 147 -1.58 -11.08 -9.00
CA LEU A 147 -0.47 -11.07 -9.95
C LEU A 147 -0.07 -12.46 -10.42
N LEU A 148 -0.58 -13.51 -9.77
CA LEU A 148 -0.25 -14.90 -10.13
C LEU A 148 -0.66 -15.21 -11.57
N ASP A 149 0.30 -15.76 -12.32
CA ASP A 149 0.11 -16.33 -13.65
C ASP A 149 1.12 -17.48 -13.88
N GLU A 150 1.31 -17.90 -15.10
CA GLU A 150 2.26 -18.97 -15.45
C GLU A 150 3.74 -18.61 -15.19
N ASN A 151 4.06 -17.33 -15.04
CA ASN A 151 5.42 -16.81 -14.84
C ASN A 151 5.65 -16.24 -13.45
N ILE A 152 4.63 -16.15 -12.61
CA ILE A 152 4.69 -15.51 -11.29
C ILE A 152 4.33 -16.51 -10.20
N ASP A 153 5.28 -16.75 -9.31
CA ASP A 153 5.12 -17.55 -8.10
C ASP A 153 5.17 -16.63 -6.84
N ILE A 154 4.50 -17.02 -5.76
CA ILE A 154 4.56 -16.32 -4.47
C ILE A 154 5.17 -17.24 -3.42
N LEU A 155 6.24 -16.79 -2.78
CA LEU A 155 6.89 -17.46 -1.66
C LEU A 155 6.44 -16.85 -0.34
N SER A 156 5.90 -17.67 0.54
CA SER A 156 5.69 -17.29 1.94
C SER A 156 7.02 -17.39 2.70
N PRO A 157 7.65 -16.29 3.10
CA PRO A 157 8.91 -16.36 3.84
C PRO A 157 8.72 -16.91 5.27
N LYS A 158 7.48 -17.04 5.73
CA LYS A 158 7.16 -17.60 7.04
C LYS A 158 7.14 -19.13 7.02
N THR A 159 6.56 -19.74 5.99
CA THR A 159 6.40 -21.20 5.88
C THR A 159 7.36 -21.85 4.90
N GLY A 160 7.97 -21.08 3.99
CA GLY A 160 8.77 -21.59 2.87
C GLY A 160 7.92 -22.16 1.72
N GLU A 161 6.59 -22.07 1.80
CA GLU A 161 5.69 -22.57 0.78
C GLU A 161 5.63 -21.64 -0.42
N ILE A 162 5.58 -22.22 -1.61
CA ILE A 162 5.39 -21.49 -2.86
C ILE A 162 3.96 -21.73 -3.35
N THR A 163 3.23 -20.64 -3.54
CA THR A 163 1.89 -20.63 -4.12
C THR A 163 1.99 -20.27 -5.60
N ARG A 164 1.31 -21.04 -6.46
CA ARG A 164 1.19 -20.82 -7.90
C ARG A 164 -0.24 -20.55 -8.32
N ALA A 165 -0.44 -20.09 -9.56
CA ALA A 165 -1.77 -19.83 -10.07
C ALA A 165 -2.67 -21.08 -10.04
N GLU A 166 -2.10 -22.26 -10.25
CA GLU A 166 -2.81 -23.55 -10.21
C GLU A 166 -3.27 -23.97 -8.80
N ASP A 167 -2.62 -23.45 -7.77
CA ASP A 167 -2.96 -23.73 -6.37
C ASP A 167 -4.19 -22.93 -5.90
N ILE A 168 -4.61 -21.91 -6.67
CA ILE A 168 -5.71 -21.04 -6.31
C ILE A 168 -7.05 -21.70 -6.66
N ASN A 169 -7.84 -21.96 -5.63
CA ASN A 169 -9.21 -22.43 -5.80
C ASN A 169 -10.11 -21.35 -6.42
N GLY A 170 -10.50 -21.53 -7.65
CA GLY A 170 -11.34 -20.59 -8.39
C GLY A 170 -10.56 -19.65 -9.31
N SER A 171 -11.23 -18.63 -9.80
CA SER A 171 -10.63 -17.65 -10.72
C SER A 171 -10.00 -16.49 -9.96
N ILE A 172 -8.74 -16.19 -10.19
CA ILE A 172 -8.05 -14.99 -9.68
C ILE A 172 -8.85 -13.72 -10.04
N SER A 173 -9.42 -13.68 -11.24
CA SER A 173 -10.28 -12.56 -11.64
C SER A 173 -11.54 -12.44 -10.77
N ALA A 174 -12.13 -13.56 -10.36
CA ALA A 174 -13.30 -13.53 -9.47
C ALA A 174 -12.93 -13.06 -8.05
N ILE A 175 -11.77 -13.47 -7.53
CA ILE A 175 -11.25 -12.99 -6.24
C ILE A 175 -11.03 -11.48 -6.28
N MET A 176 -10.40 -11.00 -7.36
CA MET A 176 -10.18 -9.56 -7.56
C MET A 176 -11.48 -8.77 -7.67
N ASP A 177 -12.40 -9.28 -8.42
CA ASP A 177 -13.72 -8.66 -8.57
C ASP A 177 -14.46 -8.56 -7.24
N ASP A 178 -14.40 -9.61 -6.42
CA ASP A 178 -14.98 -9.62 -5.09
C ASP A 178 -14.31 -8.58 -4.18
N HIS A 179 -12.99 -8.50 -4.21
CA HIS A 179 -12.22 -7.49 -3.46
C HIS A 179 -12.59 -6.06 -3.89
N ILE A 180 -12.68 -5.78 -5.19
CA ILE A 180 -13.11 -4.47 -5.71
C ILE A 180 -14.54 -4.12 -5.25
N LEU A 181 -15.46 -5.08 -5.27
CA LEU A 181 -16.84 -4.85 -4.85
C LEU A 181 -16.96 -4.59 -3.35
N ASN A 182 -16.27 -5.36 -2.54
CA ASN A 182 -16.35 -5.27 -1.09
C ASN A 182 -15.49 -4.14 -0.52
N GLY A 183 -14.48 -3.66 -1.29
CA GLY A 183 -13.49 -2.71 -0.82
C GLY A 183 -12.49 -3.36 0.13
N ASP A 184 -11.61 -2.56 0.69
CA ASP A 184 -10.62 -2.98 1.66
C ASP A 184 -10.69 -2.12 2.92
N ALA A 185 -11.22 -2.71 3.99
CA ALA A 185 -11.35 -2.03 5.28
C ALA A 185 -9.97 -1.71 5.90
N SER A 186 -8.94 -2.54 5.65
CA SER A 186 -7.59 -2.34 6.17
C SER A 186 -6.91 -1.10 5.55
N ASP A 187 -7.26 -0.80 4.31
CA ASP A 187 -6.77 0.36 3.56
C ASP A 187 -7.77 1.53 3.54
N GLY A 188 -8.84 1.44 4.32
CA GLY A 188 -9.85 2.49 4.41
C GLY A 188 -10.70 2.65 3.14
N ILE A 189 -10.69 1.64 2.26
CA ILE A 189 -11.44 1.63 1.01
C ILE A 189 -12.83 1.04 1.26
N PRO A 190 -13.91 1.84 1.18
CA PRO A 190 -15.24 1.32 1.42
C PRO A 190 -15.73 0.45 0.26
N SER A 191 -16.67 -0.47 0.54
CA SER A 191 -17.43 -1.19 -0.49
C SER A 191 -17.99 -0.22 -1.54
N ILE A 192 -18.15 -0.69 -2.77
CA ILE A 192 -18.81 0.12 -3.81
C ILE A 192 -20.26 0.49 -3.45
N TYR A 193 -20.87 -0.29 -2.56
CA TYR A 193 -22.23 -0.08 -2.05
C TYR A 193 -22.28 0.84 -0.83
N ALA A 194 -21.16 1.43 -0.44
CA ALA A 194 -21.07 2.33 0.68
C ALA A 194 -20.59 3.72 0.23
N TYR A 195 -21.03 4.74 0.96
CA TYR A 195 -20.56 6.10 0.81
C TYR A 195 -20.28 6.70 2.19
N ARG A 196 -19.41 7.68 2.24
CA ARG A 196 -19.17 8.43 3.47
C ARG A 196 -20.15 9.60 3.53
N LYS A 197 -20.97 9.63 4.60
CA LYS A 197 -21.92 10.72 4.85
C LYS A 197 -21.26 11.72 5.80
N PRO A 198 -21.28 13.04 5.47
CA PRO A 198 -20.82 14.05 6.40
C PRO A 198 -21.65 14.00 7.71
N SER A 199 -20.99 14.31 8.83
CA SER A 199 -21.67 14.51 10.11
C SER A 199 -22.67 15.68 10.03
N ASP A 200 -23.60 15.70 10.95
CA ASP A 200 -24.56 16.80 11.03
C ASP A 200 -23.84 18.12 11.37
N SER A 201 -22.79 18.08 12.19
CA SER A 201 -21.95 19.22 12.52
C SER A 201 -21.27 19.81 11.29
N PHE A 202 -20.62 18.95 10.48
CA PHE A 202 -19.98 19.37 9.24
C PHE A 202 -20.99 19.92 8.23
N SER A 203 -22.15 19.27 8.10
CA SER A 203 -23.24 19.71 7.23
C SER A 203 -23.81 21.08 7.64
N LEU A 204 -23.93 21.34 8.94
CA LEU A 204 -24.37 22.64 9.48
C LEU A 204 -23.31 23.73 9.24
N TRP A 205 -22.04 23.44 9.50
CA TRP A 205 -20.95 24.34 9.20
C TRP A 205 -20.89 24.70 7.72
N PHE A 206 -20.92 23.71 6.85
CA PHE A 206 -20.93 23.90 5.39
C PHE A 206 -22.08 24.80 4.94
N LYS A 207 -23.31 24.53 5.46
CA LYS A 207 -24.49 25.35 5.16
C LYS A 207 -24.32 26.81 5.63
N LYS A 208 -23.76 27.01 6.82
CA LYS A 208 -23.51 28.36 7.37
C LYS A 208 -22.49 29.12 6.53
N LYS A 209 -21.44 28.45 6.09
CA LYS A 209 -20.33 29.06 5.33
C LYS A 209 -20.72 29.37 3.88
N PHE A 210 -21.20 28.37 3.17
CA PHE A 210 -21.47 28.47 1.72
C PHE A 210 -22.91 28.82 1.40
N LYS A 211 -23.74 29.08 2.40
CA LYS A 211 -25.19 29.39 2.24
C LYS A 211 -25.95 28.33 1.44
N THR A 212 -25.38 27.16 1.26
CA THR A 212 -25.92 26.04 0.49
C THR A 212 -25.99 24.80 1.38
N LYS A 213 -27.06 24.03 1.25
CA LYS A 213 -27.20 22.76 1.98
C LYS A 213 -26.25 21.73 1.36
N LEU A 214 -25.45 21.06 2.20
CA LEU A 214 -24.67 19.92 1.78
C LEU A 214 -25.59 18.72 1.56
N THR A 215 -26.03 18.53 0.31
CA THR A 215 -26.83 17.39 -0.11
C THR A 215 -25.93 16.26 -0.55
N GLU A 216 -26.45 15.02 -0.64
CA GLU A 216 -25.70 13.90 -1.19
C GLU A 216 -25.18 14.20 -2.61
N ASP A 217 -25.97 14.91 -3.42
CA ASP A 217 -25.57 15.29 -4.77
C ASP A 217 -24.44 16.34 -4.79
N VAL A 218 -24.49 17.32 -3.89
CA VAL A 218 -23.38 18.30 -3.74
C VAL A 218 -22.13 17.60 -3.21
N TYR A 219 -22.26 16.76 -2.20
CA TYR A 219 -21.18 15.97 -1.66
C TYR A 219 -20.58 15.05 -2.73
N PHE A 220 -21.44 14.34 -3.48
CA PHE A 220 -21.01 13.47 -4.57
C PHE A 220 -20.28 14.26 -5.68
N ARG A 221 -20.77 15.42 -6.07
CA ARG A 221 -20.08 16.28 -7.05
C ARG A 221 -18.73 16.76 -6.53
N LEU A 222 -18.63 17.10 -5.27
CA LEU A 222 -17.34 17.45 -4.63
C LEU A 222 -16.38 16.28 -4.63
N MET A 223 -16.87 15.04 -4.50
CA MET A 223 -16.05 13.83 -4.49
C MET A 223 -15.74 13.28 -5.89
N THR A 224 -16.42 13.74 -6.93
CA THR A 224 -16.29 13.21 -8.31
C THR A 224 -15.73 14.19 -9.33
N GLN A 225 -15.63 15.46 -8.99
CA GLN A 225 -14.99 16.48 -9.84
C GLN A 225 -13.47 16.39 -9.66
N THR A 226 -12.73 16.61 -10.72
CA THR A 226 -11.30 16.31 -10.92
C THR A 226 -10.42 16.27 -9.65
N PRO A 227 -9.54 15.25 -9.50
CA PRO A 227 -8.77 15.03 -8.28
C PRO A 227 -7.98 16.25 -7.77
N GLU A 228 -7.49 17.08 -8.69
CA GLU A 228 -6.64 18.24 -8.36
C GLU A 228 -7.45 19.45 -7.88
N ALA A 229 -8.56 19.77 -8.55
CA ALA A 229 -9.45 20.85 -8.11
C ALA A 229 -10.16 20.46 -6.79
N GLU A 230 -10.42 19.19 -6.59
CA GLU A 230 -11.02 18.63 -5.40
C GLU A 230 -10.09 18.69 -4.18
N LEU A 231 -8.78 18.42 -4.37
CA LEU A 231 -7.76 18.56 -3.34
C LEU A 231 -7.60 20.01 -2.88
N LEU A 232 -7.55 20.97 -3.81
CA LEU A 232 -7.47 22.40 -3.51
C LEU A 232 -8.73 22.88 -2.77
N TYR A 233 -9.91 22.51 -3.26
CA TYR A 233 -11.17 22.91 -2.67
C TYR A 233 -11.36 22.30 -1.27
N LYS A 234 -10.99 21.04 -1.08
CA LYS A 234 -11.01 20.37 0.24
C LYS A 234 -9.98 20.98 1.18
N SER A 235 -8.77 21.30 0.72
CA SER A 235 -7.75 21.92 1.55
C SER A 235 -8.19 23.30 2.03
N ASP A 236 -8.83 24.12 1.19
CA ASP A 236 -9.32 25.44 1.57
C ASP A 236 -10.48 25.36 2.57
N ILE A 237 -11.45 24.47 2.30
CA ILE A 237 -12.56 24.25 3.24
C ILE A 237 -12.07 23.71 4.58
N LEU A 238 -11.13 22.79 4.56
CA LEU A 238 -10.62 22.17 5.77
C LEU A 238 -9.62 23.05 6.50
N ASN A 239 -8.81 23.82 5.81
CA ASN A 239 -7.96 24.84 6.43
C ASN A 239 -8.79 25.87 7.20
N GLU A 240 -9.89 26.32 6.62
CA GLU A 240 -10.79 27.25 7.30
C GLU A 240 -11.52 26.60 8.46
N TYR A 241 -11.89 25.33 8.37
CA TYR A 241 -12.45 24.59 9.49
C TYR A 241 -11.42 24.41 10.60
N ARG A 242 -10.15 24.15 10.26
CA ARG A 242 -9.02 24.08 11.19
C ARG A 242 -8.84 25.39 11.96
N ASP A 243 -8.83 26.51 11.27
CA ASP A 243 -8.60 27.83 11.87
C ASP A 243 -9.69 28.19 12.89
N ASN A 244 -10.87 27.59 12.76
CA ASN A 244 -11.96 27.74 13.73
C ASN A 244 -11.91 26.80 14.94
N ILE A 245 -11.12 25.70 14.88
CA ILE A 245 -11.05 24.64 15.93
C ILE A 245 -9.74 24.68 16.72
N GLY A 246 -8.67 25.26 16.19
CA GLY A 246 -7.46 25.66 16.95
C GLY A 246 -6.52 24.54 17.45
N PHE A 247 -6.49 23.31 16.92
CA PHE A 247 -5.83 22.20 17.61
C PHE A 247 -4.86 21.31 16.83
N TYR A 248 -4.46 21.63 15.60
CA TYR A 248 -3.62 20.68 14.82
C TYR A 248 -2.38 21.33 14.21
N ASN A 249 -1.21 20.67 14.37
CA ASN A 249 0.08 21.21 13.95
C ASN A 249 0.43 20.93 12.47
N ASP A 250 -0.26 20.01 11.80
CA ASP A 250 -0.06 19.73 10.38
C ASP A 250 -1.38 19.48 9.64
N SER A 251 -1.39 19.82 8.35
CA SER A 251 -2.59 19.76 7.53
C SER A 251 -3.03 18.33 7.19
N GLU A 252 -2.11 17.37 7.13
CA GLU A 252 -2.40 15.97 6.77
C GLU A 252 -3.08 15.24 7.92
N THR A 253 -2.55 15.40 9.14
CA THR A 253 -3.12 14.86 10.37
C THR A 253 -4.52 15.42 10.64
N PHE A 254 -4.68 16.72 10.46
CA PHE A 254 -5.96 17.40 10.58
C PHE A 254 -7.00 16.87 9.58
N PHE A 255 -6.60 16.79 8.31
CA PHE A 255 -7.45 16.28 7.22
C PHE A 255 -7.95 14.86 7.51
N SER A 256 -7.05 13.99 7.94
CA SER A 256 -7.36 12.61 8.29
C SER A 256 -8.35 12.51 9.44
N THR A 257 -8.10 13.26 10.52
CA THR A 257 -8.94 13.22 11.73
C THR A 257 -10.35 13.74 11.48
N ILE A 258 -10.48 14.84 10.73
CA ILE A 258 -11.80 15.40 10.42
C ILE A 258 -12.56 14.49 9.48
N LEU A 259 -11.91 13.95 8.47
CA LEU A 259 -12.56 13.01 7.56
C LEU A 259 -13.01 11.74 8.26
N GLU A 260 -12.24 11.25 9.22
CA GLU A 260 -12.63 10.07 9.99
C GLU A 260 -13.79 10.36 10.96
N ARG A 261 -13.77 11.49 11.65
CA ARG A 261 -14.82 11.90 12.59
C ARG A 261 -16.09 12.40 11.91
N GLU A 262 -15.93 13.18 10.84
CA GLU A 262 -17.04 13.90 10.22
C GLU A 262 -17.70 13.11 9.07
N LEU A 263 -17.09 12.01 8.62
CA LEU A 263 -17.63 11.20 7.55
C LEU A 263 -17.94 9.76 8.02
N SER A 264 -19.19 9.48 8.29
CA SER A 264 -19.61 8.11 8.59
C SER A 264 -19.86 7.30 7.32
N VAL A 265 -19.48 6.01 7.34
CA VAL A 265 -19.78 5.10 6.23
C VAL A 265 -21.26 4.69 6.33
N LYS A 266 -22.00 4.91 5.26
CA LYS A 266 -23.40 4.50 5.11
C LYS A 266 -23.54 3.54 3.94
N ARG A 267 -24.31 2.47 4.14
CA ARG A 267 -24.66 1.57 3.04
C ARG A 267 -25.70 2.23 2.14
N ILE A 268 -25.48 2.16 0.83
CA ILE A 268 -26.45 2.60 -0.16
C ILE A 268 -27.54 1.55 -0.24
N PRO A 269 -28.84 1.92 -0.08
CA PRO A 269 -29.91 1.01 -0.34
C PRO A 269 -29.96 0.71 -1.86
N LEU A 270 -29.49 -0.46 -2.25
CA LEU A 270 -29.60 -0.91 -3.63
C LEU A 270 -31.01 -1.39 -3.93
N SER A 271 -31.46 -1.11 -5.15
CA SER A 271 -32.67 -1.79 -5.61
C SER A 271 -32.36 -3.28 -5.80
N TYR A 272 -33.34 -4.13 -5.49
CA TYR A 272 -33.23 -5.59 -5.69
C TYR A 272 -32.78 -5.97 -7.10
N LYS A 273 -33.16 -5.20 -8.11
CA LYS A 273 -32.73 -5.39 -9.50
C LYS A 273 -31.23 -5.22 -9.68
N ILE A 274 -30.62 -4.23 -9.02
CA ILE A 274 -29.17 -3.98 -9.08
C ILE A 274 -28.42 -5.08 -8.36
N GLU A 275 -28.85 -5.46 -7.14
CA GLU A 275 -28.24 -6.55 -6.38
C GLU A 275 -28.28 -7.88 -7.15
N ARG A 276 -29.42 -8.20 -7.75
CA ARG A 276 -29.54 -9.40 -8.59
C ARG A 276 -28.66 -9.36 -9.82
N ASN A 277 -28.57 -8.23 -10.50
CA ASN A 277 -27.72 -8.09 -11.68
C ASN A 277 -26.22 -8.20 -11.34
N VAL A 278 -25.80 -7.65 -10.20
CA VAL A 278 -24.44 -7.80 -9.70
C VAL A 278 -24.13 -9.26 -9.39
N LYS A 279 -25.01 -9.93 -8.63
CA LYS A 279 -24.87 -11.36 -8.33
C LYS A 279 -24.78 -12.21 -9.59
N ASN A 280 -25.69 -12.02 -10.53
CA ASN A 280 -25.69 -12.75 -11.80
C ASN A 280 -24.44 -12.47 -12.64
N SER A 281 -23.85 -11.28 -12.56
CA SER A 281 -22.62 -10.96 -13.31
C SER A 281 -21.40 -11.66 -12.72
N VAL A 282 -21.37 -11.84 -11.40
CA VAL A 282 -20.31 -12.63 -10.73
C VAL A 282 -20.38 -14.08 -11.17
N GLU A 283 -21.60 -14.65 -11.19
CA GLU A 283 -21.82 -16.06 -11.53
C GLU A 283 -21.61 -16.36 -13.02
N ASN A 284 -21.82 -15.41 -13.92
CA ASN A 284 -21.83 -15.62 -15.37
C ASN A 284 -20.71 -14.88 -16.13
N GLY A 285 -19.74 -14.27 -15.42
CA GLY A 285 -18.56 -13.62 -16.05
C GLY A 285 -18.87 -12.38 -16.89
N PHE A 286 -19.98 -11.69 -16.65
CA PHE A 286 -20.35 -10.47 -17.40
C PHE A 286 -19.48 -9.27 -17.03
N ASP A 287 -19.23 -8.43 -18.04
CA ASP A 287 -18.56 -7.12 -17.88
C ASP A 287 -19.36 -6.19 -16.95
N ARG A 288 -18.86 -6.06 -15.73
CA ARG A 288 -19.49 -5.30 -14.64
C ARG A 288 -19.52 -3.81 -14.88
N SER A 289 -18.61 -3.29 -15.70
CA SER A 289 -18.61 -1.87 -16.08
C SER A 289 -19.94 -1.46 -16.71
N LYS A 290 -20.58 -2.37 -17.45
CA LYS A 290 -21.89 -2.15 -18.08
C LYS A 290 -23.05 -2.14 -17.10
N ILE A 291 -22.94 -2.90 -15.99
CA ILE A 291 -23.98 -2.94 -14.95
C ILE A 291 -24.01 -1.61 -14.21
N PHE A 292 -22.82 -1.09 -13.88
CA PHE A 292 -22.68 0.16 -13.13
C PHE A 292 -22.79 1.41 -14.02
N ALA A 293 -22.65 1.29 -15.34
CA ALA A 293 -22.69 2.44 -16.26
C ALA A 293 -23.98 3.27 -16.17
N LYS A 294 -25.08 2.67 -15.72
CA LYS A 294 -26.37 3.35 -15.55
C LYS A 294 -26.51 4.07 -14.21
N ASP A 295 -25.69 3.76 -13.24
CA ASP A 295 -25.64 4.40 -11.92
C ASP A 295 -24.30 5.09 -11.74
N LYS A 296 -24.31 6.42 -11.81
CA LYS A 296 -23.07 7.22 -11.74
C LYS A 296 -22.31 7.02 -10.44
N PHE A 297 -23.00 6.78 -9.33
CA PHE A 297 -22.40 6.61 -8.02
C PHE A 297 -21.71 5.25 -7.91
N LEU A 298 -22.37 4.18 -8.28
CA LEU A 298 -21.78 2.84 -8.29
C LEU A 298 -20.62 2.76 -9.29
N SER A 299 -20.77 3.39 -10.46
CA SER A 299 -19.71 3.46 -11.46
C SER A 299 -18.46 4.17 -10.94
N TYR A 300 -18.64 5.28 -10.20
CA TYR A 300 -17.55 5.97 -9.56
C TYR A 300 -16.86 5.12 -8.48
N ASN A 301 -17.64 4.56 -7.57
CA ASN A 301 -17.12 3.73 -6.48
C ASN A 301 -16.36 2.50 -7.02
N TYR A 302 -16.89 1.85 -8.06
CA TYR A 302 -16.23 0.72 -8.71
C TYR A 302 -14.87 1.13 -9.28
N ARG A 303 -14.82 2.22 -10.06
CA ARG A 303 -13.56 2.73 -10.64
C ARG A 303 -12.56 3.17 -9.56
N ARG A 304 -13.06 3.80 -8.49
CA ARG A 304 -12.22 4.16 -7.33
C ARG A 304 -11.60 2.92 -6.74
N ASN A 305 -12.39 1.91 -6.39
CA ASN A 305 -11.88 0.69 -5.77
C ASN A 305 -10.96 -0.06 -6.73
N GLN A 306 -11.33 -0.18 -8.01
CA GLN A 306 -10.46 -0.78 -9.01
C GLN A 306 -9.10 -0.10 -9.07
N ARG A 307 -9.06 1.23 -9.10
CA ARG A 307 -7.80 1.97 -9.15
C ARG A 307 -6.96 1.88 -7.87
N LEU A 308 -7.59 1.67 -6.73
CA LEU A 308 -6.90 1.58 -5.43
C LEU A 308 -6.42 0.17 -5.11
N ILE A 309 -7.18 -0.85 -5.52
CA ILE A 309 -6.98 -2.26 -5.14
C ILE A 309 -6.27 -3.06 -6.22
N ASP A 310 -6.60 -2.82 -7.49
CA ASP A 310 -6.06 -3.59 -8.60
C ASP A 310 -4.66 -3.08 -8.99
N LEU A 311 -3.64 -3.84 -8.65
CA LEU A 311 -2.24 -3.53 -8.91
C LEU A 311 -1.89 -3.40 -10.40
N ARG A 312 -2.79 -3.78 -11.31
CA ARG A 312 -2.64 -3.51 -12.75
C ARG A 312 -2.81 -2.03 -13.09
N TYR A 313 -3.44 -1.23 -12.22
CA TYR A 313 -3.75 0.20 -12.39
C TYR A 313 -2.79 1.14 -11.67
N VAL A 314 -1.53 0.74 -11.50
CA VAL A 314 -0.49 1.65 -10.96
C VAL A 314 -0.40 2.91 -11.83
N ASP A 315 -0.23 4.06 -11.18
CA ASP A 315 -0.13 5.36 -11.87
C ASP A 315 0.98 5.34 -12.93
N THR A 316 0.69 5.86 -14.11
CA THR A 316 1.61 5.80 -15.26
C THR A 316 2.95 6.49 -15.01
N ASN A 317 2.97 7.55 -14.19
CA ASN A 317 4.23 8.23 -13.84
C ASN A 317 5.04 7.36 -12.88
N ILE A 318 4.39 6.66 -11.96
CA ILE A 318 5.05 5.68 -11.08
C ILE A 318 5.64 4.57 -11.94
N VAL A 319 4.86 3.97 -12.86
CA VAL A 319 5.35 2.93 -13.79
C VAL A 319 6.63 3.36 -14.50
N LYS A 320 6.62 4.54 -15.13
CA LYS A 320 7.80 5.07 -15.85
C LYS A 320 9.02 5.22 -14.94
N ARG A 321 8.81 5.73 -13.72
CA ARG A 321 9.88 5.97 -12.75
C ARG A 321 10.45 4.67 -12.20
N VAL A 322 9.61 3.67 -11.93
CA VAL A 322 10.05 2.32 -11.50
C VAL A 322 10.93 1.70 -12.57
N ILE A 323 10.48 1.66 -13.82
CA ILE A 323 11.24 1.08 -14.93
C ILE A 323 12.56 1.83 -15.11
N SER A 324 12.54 3.16 -15.20
CA SER A 324 13.75 3.97 -15.36
C SER A 324 14.74 3.76 -14.23
N ALA A 325 14.28 3.76 -12.97
CA ALA A 325 15.16 3.57 -11.82
C ALA A 325 15.77 2.16 -11.79
N PHE A 326 15.00 1.13 -12.16
CA PHE A 326 15.50 -0.23 -12.25
C PHE A 326 16.53 -0.42 -13.38
N GLU A 327 16.27 0.13 -14.56
CA GLU A 327 17.18 0.04 -15.73
C GLU A 327 18.47 0.83 -15.52
N THR A 328 18.39 1.99 -14.85
CA THR A 328 19.55 2.86 -14.60
C THR A 328 20.28 2.53 -13.31
N TYR A 329 19.78 1.55 -12.54
CA TYR A 329 20.38 1.18 -11.28
C TYR A 329 21.85 0.78 -11.47
N ARG A 330 22.75 1.55 -10.85
CA ARG A 330 24.20 1.26 -10.83
C ARG A 330 24.61 0.90 -9.42
N ARG A 331 25.45 -0.14 -9.32
CA ARG A 331 26.09 -0.48 -8.05
C ARG A 331 26.97 0.67 -7.60
N GLU A 332 26.73 1.19 -6.41
CA GLU A 332 27.65 2.11 -5.75
C GLU A 332 28.61 1.29 -4.91
N TYR A 333 29.92 1.54 -5.09
CA TYR A 333 30.96 0.87 -4.29
C TYR A 333 31.08 1.63 -2.96
N GLY A 334 30.52 1.09 -1.89
CA GLY A 334 30.74 1.52 -0.51
C GLY A 334 31.69 0.57 0.23
N ASP A 335 32.13 0.96 1.41
CA ASP A 335 32.97 0.09 2.24
C ASP A 335 32.13 -0.97 2.96
N ILE A 336 31.78 -2.01 2.19
CA ILE A 336 31.05 -3.17 2.70
C ILE A 336 31.79 -3.87 3.84
N LYS A 337 33.14 -3.80 3.85
CA LYS A 337 33.96 -4.44 4.89
C LYS A 337 33.81 -3.75 6.24
N ALA A 338 33.84 -2.41 6.26
CA ALA A 338 33.62 -1.64 7.47
C ALA A 338 32.24 -1.90 8.06
N PHE A 339 31.22 -1.98 7.22
CA PHE A 339 29.87 -2.30 7.67
C PHE A 339 29.75 -3.73 8.20
N CYS A 340 30.21 -4.73 7.45
CA CYS A 340 30.17 -6.13 7.88
C CYS A 340 30.93 -6.33 9.19
N SER A 341 32.05 -5.63 9.36
CA SER A 341 32.82 -5.64 10.61
C SER A 341 32.04 -5.03 11.77
N LYS A 342 31.36 -3.90 11.55
CA LYS A 342 30.55 -3.22 12.57
C LYS A 342 29.40 -4.10 13.07
N TYR A 343 28.71 -4.78 12.17
CA TYR A 343 27.53 -5.60 12.49
C TYR A 343 27.85 -7.10 12.58
N GLN A 344 29.15 -7.48 12.63
CA GLN A 344 29.63 -8.87 12.76
C GLN A 344 29.06 -9.83 11.69
N ILE A 345 28.81 -9.34 10.49
CA ILE A 345 28.24 -10.11 9.39
C ILE A 345 29.38 -10.78 8.59
N PRO A 346 29.32 -12.12 8.36
CA PRO A 346 30.32 -12.82 7.57
C PRO A 346 30.35 -12.31 6.11
N ILE A 347 31.49 -11.75 5.67
CA ILE A 347 31.66 -11.20 4.31
C ILE A 347 31.44 -12.26 3.22
N SER A 348 31.65 -13.54 3.54
CA SER A 348 31.47 -14.67 2.60
C SER A 348 30.02 -14.87 2.16
N GLU A 349 29.05 -14.39 2.92
CA GLU A 349 27.62 -14.55 2.64
C GLU A 349 27.05 -13.44 1.74
N ILE A 350 27.80 -12.34 1.55
CA ILE A 350 27.31 -11.13 0.85
C ILE A 350 27.79 -11.06 -0.62
N LYS A 351 28.64 -11.97 -1.05
CA LYS A 351 29.16 -11.98 -2.44
C LYS A 351 28.09 -12.53 -3.42
#